data_aa35daeb866e331758d08024e1445278
#
_entry.id   aa35daeb866e331758d08024e1445278
#
_cell.length_a   1.000
_cell.length_b   1.000
_cell.length_c   1.000
_cell.angle_alpha   90.00
_cell.angle_beta   90.00
_cell.angle_gamma   90.00
#
_symmetry.space_group_name_H-M   'P 1'
#
loop_
_entity.id
_entity.type
_entity.pdbx_description
1 polymer ?
#
loop_
_entity_poly.entity_id
_entity_poly.type
_entity_poly.pdbx_seq_one_letter_code
_entity_poly.pdbx_strand_id
1 'polypeptide(L)'
;MSTAIARNLMAEMKLLGMFDAFDRLVTEATRHQWSCTDFLDAILQAENDFRTERKTKRRIKAAKFALRPTFEDFDFTANRSITRAQIKDLYSLHWLSDARPVLLIGQTGVGKTFLAQALGLHACAKGKSVLYMTSRPGWRTSRSRARLERI
;
A
#
# COMPACT_ATOMS: atom_id res chain seq x y z
N MET A 1 25.04 19.29 22.16
CA MET A 1 25.62 19.69 20.84
C MET A 1 25.48 18.60 19.76
N SER A 2 25.57 17.33 20.10
CA SER A 2 25.55 16.23 19.10
C SER A 2 24.23 16.06 18.33
N THR A 3 23.09 16.31 18.96
CA THR A 3 21.75 16.12 18.36
C THR A 3 21.43 17.09 17.22
N ALA A 4 21.92 18.32 17.27
CA ALA A 4 21.71 19.31 16.21
C ALA A 4 22.43 18.93 14.92
N ILE A 5 23.65 18.40 15.02
CA ILE A 5 24.44 17.94 13.87
C ILE A 5 23.73 16.76 13.21
N ALA A 6 23.29 15.77 13.98
CA ALA A 6 22.58 14.62 13.45
C ALA A 6 21.29 15.04 12.71
N ARG A 7 20.52 15.95 13.27
CA ARG A 7 19.28 16.47 12.63
C ARG A 7 19.57 17.19 11.32
N ASN A 8 20.59 18.04 11.27
CA ASN A 8 20.96 18.74 10.05
C ASN A 8 21.37 17.75 8.95
N LEU A 9 22.19 16.75 9.28
CA LEU A 9 22.59 15.72 8.32
C LEU A 9 21.40 14.90 7.82
N MET A 10 20.47 14.52 8.72
CA MET A 10 19.26 13.82 8.29
C MET A 10 18.42 14.65 7.33
N ALA A 11 18.31 15.96 7.56
CA ALA A 11 17.58 16.86 6.66
C ALA A 11 18.27 16.98 5.31
N GLU A 12 19.59 17.20 5.28
CA GLU A 12 20.39 17.30 4.05
C GLU A 12 20.32 16.01 3.21
N MET A 13 20.43 14.85 3.87
CA MET A 13 20.33 13.52 3.25
C MET A 13 18.88 13.10 2.92
N LYS A 14 17.89 13.95 3.23
CA LYS A 14 16.46 13.65 3.02
C LYS A 14 15.97 12.39 3.74
N LEU A 15 16.50 12.12 4.92
CA LEU A 15 16.10 11.02 5.81
C LEU A 15 14.95 11.50 6.71
N LEU A 16 13.80 11.76 6.08
CA LEU A 16 12.68 12.43 6.74
C LEU A 16 12.02 11.57 7.82
N GLY A 17 11.96 10.25 7.63
CA GLY A 17 11.43 9.35 8.65
C GLY A 17 12.29 9.30 9.91
N MET A 18 13.61 9.29 9.75
CA MET A 18 14.55 9.41 10.86
C MET A 18 14.40 10.78 11.56
N PHE A 19 14.34 11.86 10.76
CA PHE A 19 14.21 13.21 11.27
C PHE A 19 12.95 13.39 12.15
N ASP A 20 11.81 12.89 11.66
CA ASP A 20 10.53 13.00 12.37
C ASP A 20 10.49 12.14 13.64
N ALA A 21 11.13 10.97 13.63
CA ALA A 21 11.14 10.04 14.75
C ALA A 21 12.25 10.31 15.80
N PHE A 22 13.25 11.12 15.46
CA PHE A 22 14.50 11.23 16.20
C PHE A 22 14.31 11.55 17.68
N ASP A 23 13.62 12.64 18.01
CA ASP A 23 13.48 13.09 19.40
C ASP A 23 12.71 12.09 20.26
N ARG A 24 11.65 11.50 19.67
CA ARG A 24 10.87 10.46 20.34
C ARG A 24 11.73 9.24 20.65
N LEU A 25 12.48 8.76 19.65
CA LEU A 25 13.32 7.56 19.82
C LEU A 25 14.49 7.81 20.79
N VAL A 26 15.09 9.00 20.80
CA VAL A 26 16.12 9.38 21.81
C VAL A 26 15.53 9.34 23.21
N THR A 27 14.34 9.87 23.39
CA THR A 27 13.66 9.87 24.70
C THR A 27 13.32 8.44 25.16
N GLU A 28 12.79 7.61 24.27
CA GLU A 28 12.47 6.21 24.54
C GLU A 28 13.72 5.39 24.86
N ALA A 29 14.79 5.55 24.07
CA ALA A 29 16.06 4.86 24.25
C ALA A 29 16.69 5.21 25.61
N THR A 30 16.65 6.48 26.01
CA THR A 30 17.15 6.91 27.31
C THR A 30 16.32 6.33 28.45
N ARG A 31 14.98 6.35 28.32
CA ARG A 31 14.06 5.83 29.33
C ARG A 31 14.19 4.32 29.55
N HIS A 32 14.38 3.58 28.46
CA HIS A 32 14.42 2.11 28.48
C HIS A 32 15.84 1.55 28.41
N GLN A 33 16.86 2.41 28.50
CA GLN A 33 18.29 2.03 28.49
C GLN A 33 18.63 1.13 27.29
N TRP A 34 18.16 1.51 26.10
CA TRP A 34 18.45 0.77 24.87
C TRP A 34 19.95 0.71 24.58
N SER A 35 20.37 -0.38 23.97
CA SER A 35 21.72 -0.43 23.40
C SER A 35 21.84 0.51 22.19
N CYS A 36 23.06 0.85 21.80
CA CYS A 36 23.31 1.63 20.60
C CYS A 36 22.76 0.92 19.33
N THR A 37 22.80 -0.40 19.30
CA THR A 37 22.25 -1.21 18.20
C THR A 37 20.73 -1.14 18.15
N ASP A 38 20.04 -1.27 19.26
CA ASP A 38 18.58 -1.17 19.32
C ASP A 38 18.09 0.22 18.87
N PHE A 39 18.79 1.27 19.27
CA PHE A 39 18.48 2.62 18.81
C PHE A 39 18.70 2.77 17.30
N LEU A 40 19.82 2.24 16.78
CA LEU A 40 20.10 2.30 15.35
C LEU A 40 19.06 1.54 14.53
N ASP A 41 18.65 0.36 14.98
CA ASP A 41 17.62 -0.43 14.32
C ASP A 41 16.28 0.30 14.32
N ALA A 42 15.88 0.88 15.46
CA ALA A 42 14.62 1.63 15.55
C ALA A 42 14.59 2.85 14.61
N ILE A 43 15.69 3.60 14.52
CA ILE A 43 15.72 4.80 13.69
C ILE A 43 15.78 4.46 12.19
N LEU A 44 16.50 3.40 11.82
CA LEU A 44 16.52 2.88 10.44
C LEU A 44 15.14 2.35 10.03
N GLN A 45 14.46 1.66 10.95
CA GLN A 45 13.10 1.17 10.72
C GLN A 45 12.14 2.33 10.49
N ALA A 46 12.21 3.41 11.27
CA ALA A 46 11.40 4.60 11.09
C ALA A 46 11.55 5.21 9.68
N GLU A 47 12.76 5.28 9.15
CA GLU A 47 12.99 5.75 7.78
C GLU A 47 12.41 4.78 6.72
N ASN A 48 12.61 3.49 6.92
CA ASN A 48 12.07 2.48 6.01
C ASN A 48 10.55 2.53 5.95
N ASP A 49 9.89 2.66 7.10
CA ASP A 49 8.42 2.74 7.19
C ASP A 49 7.91 4.02 6.53
N PHE A 50 8.55 5.16 6.78
CA PHE A 50 8.23 6.43 6.14
C PHE A 50 8.33 6.35 4.60
N ARG A 51 9.43 5.77 4.09
CA ARG A 51 9.61 5.58 2.64
C ARG A 51 8.56 4.63 2.05
N THR A 52 8.27 3.56 2.75
CA THR A 52 7.28 2.56 2.33
C THR A 52 5.88 3.16 2.28
N GLU A 53 5.50 3.93 3.30
CA GLU A 53 4.22 4.66 3.33
C GLU A 53 4.11 5.67 2.17
N ARG A 54 5.15 6.46 1.93
CA ARG A 54 5.17 7.41 0.81
C ARG A 54 5.05 6.71 -0.54
N LYS A 55 5.76 5.60 -0.74
CA LYS A 55 5.66 4.79 -1.97
C LYS A 55 4.23 4.27 -2.13
N THR A 56 3.61 3.77 -1.08
CA THR A 56 2.23 3.26 -1.08
C THR A 56 1.24 4.38 -1.40
N LYS A 57 1.33 5.53 -0.73
CA LYS A 57 0.49 6.71 -1.03
C LYS A 57 0.61 7.14 -2.50
N ARG A 58 1.82 7.12 -3.05
CA ARG A 58 2.05 7.46 -4.48
C ARG A 58 1.40 6.44 -5.41
N ARG A 59 1.50 5.13 -5.12
CA ARG A 59 0.85 4.08 -5.92
C ARG A 59 -0.67 4.23 -5.89
N ILE A 60 -1.27 4.41 -4.71
CA ILE A 60 -2.71 4.62 -4.55
C ILE A 60 -3.18 5.85 -5.34
N LYS A 61 -2.43 6.96 -5.28
CA LYS A 61 -2.74 8.17 -6.05
C LYS A 61 -2.66 7.92 -7.56
N ALA A 62 -1.65 7.20 -8.02
CA ALA A 62 -1.45 6.87 -9.43
C ALA A 62 -2.51 5.89 -9.97
N ALA A 63 -3.05 5.03 -9.13
CA ALA A 63 -4.07 4.04 -9.48
C ALA A 63 -5.43 4.67 -9.85
N LYS A 64 -5.71 5.90 -9.44
CA LYS A 64 -6.95 6.64 -9.75
C LYS A 64 -8.23 5.93 -9.29
N PHE A 65 -8.21 5.31 -8.12
CA PHE A 65 -9.40 4.70 -7.54
C PHE A 65 -10.50 5.75 -7.30
N ALA A 66 -11.74 5.40 -7.64
CA ALA A 66 -12.91 6.24 -7.38
C ALA A 66 -13.31 6.23 -5.89
N LEU A 67 -13.12 5.09 -5.23
CA LEU A 67 -13.39 4.86 -3.82
C LEU A 67 -12.11 4.33 -3.15
N ARG A 68 -12.07 4.40 -1.83
CA ARG A 68 -10.99 3.81 -1.03
C ARG A 68 -11.56 2.82 -0.01
N PRO A 69 -12.22 1.76 -0.48
CA PRO A 69 -12.82 0.77 0.40
C PRO A 69 -11.74 -0.02 1.11
N THR A 70 -11.97 -0.34 2.38
CA THR A 70 -11.22 -1.37 3.09
C THR A 70 -11.96 -2.70 3.01
N PHE A 71 -11.26 -3.79 3.30
CA PHE A 71 -11.89 -5.10 3.28
C PHE A 71 -12.90 -5.27 4.44
N GLU A 72 -12.64 -4.62 5.55
CA GLU A 72 -13.49 -4.59 6.73
C GLU A 72 -14.86 -3.96 6.44
N ASP A 73 -14.90 -3.04 5.48
CA ASP A 73 -16.14 -2.38 5.05
C ASP A 73 -17.02 -3.24 4.12
N PHE A 74 -16.57 -4.46 3.75
CA PHE A 74 -17.32 -5.33 2.86
C PHE A 74 -18.45 -6.05 3.60
N ASP A 75 -19.69 -5.77 3.20
CA ASP A 75 -20.87 -6.41 3.75
C ASP A 75 -21.09 -7.82 3.19
N PHE A 76 -20.72 -8.82 3.98
CA PHE A 76 -20.93 -10.22 3.65
C PHE A 76 -22.38 -10.67 3.78
N THR A 77 -23.22 -9.91 4.49
CA THR A 77 -24.63 -10.30 4.72
C THR A 77 -25.47 -9.98 3.49
N ALA A 78 -25.14 -8.90 2.79
CA ALA A 78 -25.79 -8.50 1.55
C ALA A 78 -25.41 -9.40 0.36
N ASN A 79 -24.31 -10.14 0.44
CA ASN A 79 -23.79 -10.93 -0.67
C ASN A 79 -23.44 -12.37 -0.24
N ARG A 80 -24.44 -13.25 -0.29
CA ARG A 80 -24.28 -14.66 0.07
C ARG A 80 -23.57 -15.52 -0.99
N SER A 81 -23.27 -14.98 -2.16
CA SER A 81 -22.67 -15.73 -3.28
C SER A 81 -21.13 -15.80 -3.22
N ILE A 82 -20.49 -15.01 -2.35
CA ILE A 82 -19.04 -15.06 -2.14
C ILE A 82 -18.74 -15.42 -0.69
N THR A 83 -17.87 -16.38 -0.49
CA THR A 83 -17.48 -16.83 0.84
C THR A 83 -16.29 -16.05 1.37
N ARG A 84 -16.14 -16.00 2.70
CA ARG A 84 -14.94 -15.41 3.34
C ARG A 84 -13.65 -16.12 2.89
N ALA A 85 -13.71 -17.42 2.64
CA ALA A 85 -12.57 -18.20 2.16
C ALA A 85 -12.11 -17.75 0.77
N GLN A 86 -13.05 -17.55 -0.19
CA GLN A 86 -12.74 -17.04 -1.52
C GLN A 86 -12.13 -15.64 -1.48
N ILE A 87 -12.64 -14.78 -0.61
CA ILE A 87 -12.08 -13.43 -0.46
C ILE A 87 -10.68 -13.50 0.15
N LYS A 88 -10.45 -14.35 1.15
CA LYS A 88 -9.12 -14.54 1.74
C LYS A 88 -8.12 -15.04 0.70
N ASP A 89 -8.53 -15.93 -0.20
CA ASP A 89 -7.70 -16.41 -1.30
C ASP A 89 -7.36 -15.25 -2.27
N LEU A 90 -8.33 -14.44 -2.67
CA LEU A 90 -8.09 -13.24 -3.48
C LEU A 90 -7.14 -12.26 -2.81
N TYR A 91 -7.24 -12.08 -1.49
CA TYR A 91 -6.39 -11.20 -0.70
C TYR A 91 -4.96 -11.70 -0.56
N SER A 92 -4.71 -13.01 -0.72
CA SER A 92 -3.35 -13.57 -0.74
C SER A 92 -2.51 -13.04 -1.91
N LEU A 93 -3.16 -12.54 -2.96
CA LEU A 93 -2.55 -12.05 -4.20
C LEU A 93 -1.69 -13.09 -4.94
N HIS A 94 -1.80 -14.39 -4.63
CA HIS A 94 -1.08 -15.44 -5.34
C HIS A 94 -1.42 -15.44 -6.84
N TRP A 95 -2.69 -15.18 -7.18
CA TRP A 95 -3.14 -15.06 -8.57
C TRP A 95 -2.37 -14.00 -9.37
N LEU A 96 -1.87 -12.93 -8.73
CA LEU A 96 -0.99 -11.93 -9.37
C LEU A 96 0.39 -12.50 -9.68
N SER A 97 0.95 -13.28 -8.77
CA SER A 97 2.25 -13.93 -8.95
C SER A 97 2.19 -15.00 -10.05
N ASP A 98 1.06 -15.69 -10.13
CA ASP A 98 0.79 -16.72 -11.13
C ASP A 98 0.32 -16.15 -12.48
N ALA A 99 0.23 -14.82 -12.61
CA ALA A 99 -0.29 -14.12 -13.78
C ALA A 99 -1.72 -14.59 -14.20
N ARG A 100 -2.53 -15.03 -13.23
CA ARG A 100 -3.91 -15.47 -13.48
C ARG A 100 -4.87 -14.29 -13.42
N PRO A 101 -5.79 -14.13 -14.40
CA PRO A 101 -6.82 -13.10 -14.34
C PRO A 101 -7.88 -13.44 -13.29
N VAL A 102 -8.45 -12.43 -12.66
CA VAL A 102 -9.62 -12.55 -11.78
C VAL A 102 -10.81 -11.91 -12.46
N LEU A 103 -11.92 -12.66 -12.56
CA LEU A 103 -13.16 -12.21 -13.15
C LEU A 103 -14.26 -12.18 -12.07
N LEU A 104 -14.82 -11.00 -11.80
CA LEU A 104 -15.91 -10.80 -10.85
C LEU A 104 -17.23 -10.66 -11.61
N ILE A 105 -18.08 -11.69 -11.54
CA ILE A 105 -19.38 -11.74 -12.22
C ILE A 105 -20.50 -11.69 -11.19
N GLY A 106 -21.59 -11.02 -11.51
CA GLY A 106 -22.78 -10.96 -10.66
C GLY A 106 -23.68 -9.78 -11.03
N GLN A 107 -24.83 -9.68 -10.38
CA GLN A 107 -25.83 -8.62 -10.59
C GLN A 107 -25.30 -7.23 -10.22
N THR A 108 -25.94 -6.18 -10.71
CA THR A 108 -25.63 -4.79 -10.31
C THR A 108 -25.92 -4.60 -8.81
N GLY A 109 -25.08 -3.83 -8.13
CA GLY A 109 -25.27 -3.52 -6.70
C GLY A 109 -24.61 -4.50 -5.71
N VAL A 110 -24.17 -5.69 -6.13
CA VAL A 110 -23.60 -6.70 -5.21
C VAL A 110 -22.14 -6.45 -4.77
N GLY A 111 -21.62 -5.25 -4.96
CA GLY A 111 -20.29 -4.88 -4.43
C GLY A 111 -19.08 -5.29 -5.28
N LYS A 112 -19.24 -5.74 -6.56
CA LYS A 112 -18.11 -6.12 -7.43
C LYS A 112 -17.05 -5.03 -7.56
N THR A 113 -17.49 -3.79 -7.85
CA THR A 113 -16.61 -2.63 -7.98
C THR A 113 -15.91 -2.28 -6.68
N PHE A 114 -16.61 -2.41 -5.57
CA PHE A 114 -16.06 -2.25 -4.22
C PHE A 114 -14.93 -3.25 -3.98
N LEU A 115 -15.20 -4.54 -4.19
CA LEU A 115 -14.22 -5.61 -4.01
C LEU A 115 -13.02 -5.46 -4.93
N ALA A 116 -13.23 -5.11 -6.21
CA ALA A 116 -12.13 -4.87 -7.15
C ALA A 116 -11.22 -3.73 -6.70
N GLN A 117 -11.79 -2.62 -6.19
CA GLN A 117 -11.01 -1.49 -5.69
C GLN A 117 -10.30 -1.84 -4.36
N ALA A 118 -10.95 -2.57 -3.45
CA ALA A 118 -10.33 -3.06 -2.20
C ALA A 118 -9.12 -3.95 -2.49
N LEU A 119 -9.25 -4.90 -3.42
CA LEU A 119 -8.12 -5.73 -3.88
C LEU A 119 -7.00 -4.91 -4.50
N GLY A 120 -7.34 -3.91 -5.32
CA GLY A 120 -6.37 -3.00 -5.92
C GLY A 120 -5.61 -2.18 -4.87
N LEU A 121 -6.31 -1.66 -3.86
CA LEU A 121 -5.69 -0.94 -2.73
C LEU A 121 -4.76 -1.85 -1.94
N HIS A 122 -5.20 -3.07 -1.66
CA HIS A 122 -4.37 -4.07 -0.98
C HIS A 122 -3.10 -4.41 -1.80
N ALA A 123 -3.24 -4.58 -3.12
CA ALA A 123 -2.09 -4.80 -4.00
C ALA A 123 -1.10 -3.61 -3.97
N CYS A 124 -1.60 -2.36 -3.94
CA CYS A 124 -0.76 -1.17 -3.76
C CYS A 124 0.01 -1.21 -2.43
N ALA A 125 -0.64 -1.60 -1.33
CA ALA A 125 -0.02 -1.75 -0.01
C ALA A 125 1.07 -2.83 -0.03
N LYS A 126 0.87 -3.91 -0.79
CA LYS A 126 1.87 -4.98 -1.02
C LYS A 126 2.91 -4.62 -2.09
N GLY A 127 2.99 -3.35 -2.47
CA GLY A 127 4.05 -2.84 -3.35
C GLY A 127 3.80 -3.02 -4.85
N LYS A 128 2.63 -3.49 -5.27
CA LYS A 128 2.27 -3.65 -6.68
C LYS A 128 1.76 -2.33 -7.27
N SER A 129 2.02 -2.11 -8.55
CA SER A 129 1.45 -0.98 -9.30
C SER A 129 0.08 -1.38 -9.86
N VAL A 130 -0.91 -0.51 -9.69
CA VAL A 130 -2.29 -0.76 -10.10
C VAL A 130 -2.78 0.42 -10.94
N LEU A 131 -3.54 0.13 -11.99
CA LEU A 131 -4.31 1.12 -12.74
C LEU A 131 -5.78 0.70 -12.72
N TYR A 132 -6.62 1.54 -12.12
CA TYR A 132 -8.07 1.35 -12.11
C TYR A 132 -8.69 2.12 -13.27
N MET A 133 -9.52 1.44 -14.05
CA MET A 133 -10.25 2.05 -15.17
C MET A 133 -11.69 1.52 -15.20
N THR A 134 -12.62 2.40 -15.51
CA THR A 134 -14.00 2.01 -15.84
C THR A 134 -14.19 2.06 -17.33
N SER A 135 -14.79 1.01 -17.92
CA SER A 135 -15.20 1.06 -19.32
C SER A 135 -16.43 1.97 -19.45
N ARG A 136 -16.34 3.01 -20.29
CA ARG A 136 -17.51 3.78 -20.72
C ARG A 136 -18.10 3.13 -21.97
N PRO A 137 -19.42 3.16 -22.18
CA PRO A 137 -20.00 2.76 -23.46
C PRO A 137 -19.32 3.54 -24.58
N GLY A 138 -18.77 2.85 -25.57
CA GLY A 138 -18.06 3.47 -26.71
C GLY A 138 -16.53 3.48 -26.64
N TRP A 139 -15.90 2.92 -25.60
CA TRP A 139 -14.44 2.81 -25.55
C TRP A 139 -13.93 1.75 -26.54
N ARG A 140 -13.35 2.21 -27.64
CA ARG A 140 -12.55 1.35 -28.53
C ARG A 140 -11.20 1.12 -27.87
N THR A 141 -10.81 -0.12 -27.71
CA THR A 141 -9.46 -0.53 -27.27
C THR A 141 -8.41 0.04 -28.20
N SER A 142 -7.90 1.25 -27.93
CA SER A 142 -6.60 1.61 -28.45
C SER A 142 -5.59 0.74 -27.68
N ARG A 143 -4.91 -0.12 -28.40
CA ARG A 143 -3.78 -0.90 -27.89
C ARG A 143 -2.66 0.07 -27.52
N SER A 144 -2.75 0.70 -26.38
CA SER A 144 -1.56 1.27 -25.75
C SER A 144 -0.81 0.11 -25.10
N ARG A 145 0.24 -0.32 -25.76
CA ARG A 145 1.24 -1.24 -25.23
C ARG A 145 1.63 -0.76 -23.85
N ALA A 146 1.20 -1.47 -22.81
CA ALA A 146 1.85 -1.41 -21.52
C ALA A 146 3.27 -1.95 -21.76
N ARG A 147 4.23 -1.07 -21.88
CA ARG A 147 5.65 -1.41 -21.83
C ARG A 147 5.91 -1.88 -20.41
N LEU A 148 5.92 -3.17 -20.21
CA LEU A 148 6.50 -3.80 -19.04
C LEU A 148 8.01 -3.56 -19.13
N GLU A 149 8.48 -2.46 -18.55
CA GLU A 149 9.90 -2.31 -18.28
C GLU A 149 10.23 -3.26 -17.13
N ARG A 150 10.98 -4.30 -17.49
CA ARG A 150 11.69 -5.13 -16.51
C ARG A 150 12.79 -4.29 -15.91
N ILE A 151 12.79 -4.20 -14.61
CA ILE A 151 13.97 -3.94 -13.79
C ILE A 151 14.05 -5.06 -12.77
#